data_2545c3d6c6575c3f721a8d55b588e954
#
_entry.id   2545c3d6c6575c3f721a8d55b588e954
#
_cell.length_a   1.000
_cell.length_b   1.000
_cell.length_c   1.000
_cell.angle_alpha   90.00
_cell.angle_beta   90.00
_cell.angle_gamma   90.00
#
_symmetry.space_group_name_H-M   'P 1'
#
loop_
_entity.id
_entity.type
_entity.pdbx_description
1 polymer ?
#
loop_
_entity_poly.entity_id
_entity_poly.type
_entity_poly.pdbx_seq_one_letter_code
_entity_poly.pdbx_strand_id
1 'polypeptide(L)'
;ARADPVRVPGAVQKLKPFMEEQAHHFLDRRIGDGHMDLVLDYASPVPAILTMKLMGLPYDNWHLYANLFHSVMALPQDSPEYAAAIGQAPALMQGVLDFAASRKAQPTDDLTSFLLQFEFEGRRLTDAQLLGIIWNLVAGGVDTTTSQTALTLLHLGTHPDLRQQLIDNPDLYRSATDELLRYFSVNQTLSRTVTRDVVINGQPLWRNDRVVISWLAANHDENEFDRPEQVILDRAPNRHLAFGLGPHRCIGSHLARLMAEVMVKAVLGRIPDYQVDVDNVRQYLGNPSMTGLAQLPVTFTPAAKRS
;
A
#
# COMPACT_ATOMS: atom_id res chain seq x y z
N ALA A 1 -8.13 10.23 26.05
CA ALA A 1 -8.26 9.46 24.80
C ALA A 1 -6.87 9.34 24.20
N ARG A 2 -6.32 8.13 24.06
CA ARG A 2 -5.07 7.91 23.31
C ARG A 2 -5.34 8.29 21.85
N ALA A 3 -4.42 9.05 21.25
CA ALA A 3 -4.53 9.43 19.84
C ALA A 3 -4.41 8.15 18.97
N ASP A 4 -5.32 8.02 18.00
CA ASP A 4 -5.29 6.95 17.01
C ASP A 4 -3.96 7.02 16.24
N PRO A 5 -3.07 6.00 16.33
CA PRO A 5 -1.73 6.05 15.77
C PRO A 5 -1.71 6.11 14.24
N VAL A 6 -2.84 5.87 13.57
CA VAL A 6 -2.95 5.81 12.12
C VAL A 6 -3.61 7.07 11.53
N ARG A 7 -4.50 7.72 12.29
CA ARG A 7 -5.26 8.90 11.82
C ARG A 7 -4.59 10.23 12.08
N VAL A 8 -3.63 10.29 13.02
CA VAL A 8 -3.01 11.56 13.42
C VAL A 8 -1.68 11.71 12.69
N PRO A 9 -1.52 12.75 11.85
CA PRO A 9 -0.28 12.98 11.09
C PRO A 9 0.98 12.95 11.96
N GLY A 10 0.92 13.52 13.19
CA GLY A 10 2.04 13.52 14.12
C GLY A 10 2.43 12.14 14.66
N ALA A 11 1.49 11.18 14.73
CA ALA A 11 1.82 9.80 15.12
C ALA A 11 2.52 9.05 13.99
N VAL A 12 2.08 9.28 12.76
CA VAL A 12 2.70 8.70 11.55
C VAL A 12 4.13 9.21 11.36
N GLN A 13 4.38 10.48 11.63
CA GLN A 13 5.74 11.07 11.54
C GLN A 13 6.75 10.39 12.46
N LYS A 14 6.33 9.88 13.61
CA LYS A 14 7.22 9.13 14.52
C LYS A 14 7.76 7.82 13.92
N LEU A 15 7.08 7.28 12.92
CA LEU A 15 7.50 6.08 12.21
C LEU A 15 8.52 6.37 11.10
N LYS A 16 8.69 7.63 10.70
CA LYS A 16 9.55 8.01 9.57
C LYS A 16 10.98 7.49 9.70
N PRO A 17 11.68 7.64 10.85
CA PRO A 17 13.05 7.12 10.98
C PRO A 17 13.13 5.61 10.73
N PHE A 18 12.16 4.85 11.24
CA PHE A 18 12.11 3.41 11.01
C PHE A 18 11.80 3.06 9.55
N MET A 19 10.93 3.84 8.87
CA MET A 19 10.68 3.67 7.44
C MET A 19 11.96 3.89 6.62
N GLU A 20 12.70 4.96 6.91
CA GLU A 20 13.96 5.29 6.26
C GLU A 20 15.02 4.21 6.49
N GLU A 21 15.11 3.71 7.73
CA GLU A 21 15.99 2.57 8.07
C GLU A 21 15.66 1.34 7.23
N GLN A 22 14.38 0.93 7.18
CA GLN A 22 13.97 -0.25 6.40
C GLN A 22 14.16 -0.05 4.89
N ALA A 23 13.82 1.12 4.37
CA ALA A 23 14.03 1.43 2.97
C ALA A 23 15.52 1.30 2.57
N HIS A 24 16.42 1.83 3.39
CA HIS A 24 17.86 1.69 3.14
C HIS A 24 18.37 0.27 3.36
N HIS A 25 17.88 -0.44 4.39
CA HIS A 25 18.25 -1.82 4.66
C HIS A 25 17.98 -2.73 3.45
N PHE A 26 16.81 -2.63 2.84
CA PHE A 26 16.47 -3.48 1.69
C PHE A 26 17.21 -3.08 0.42
N LEU A 27 17.48 -1.80 0.18
CA LEU A 27 18.38 -1.39 -0.89
C LEU A 27 19.80 -1.92 -0.69
N ASP A 28 20.34 -1.83 0.54
CA ASP A 28 21.69 -2.30 0.86
C ASP A 28 21.89 -3.79 0.66
N ARG A 29 20.83 -4.59 0.65
CA ARG A 29 20.94 -6.03 0.37
C ARG A 29 21.38 -6.32 -1.06
N ARG A 30 21.04 -5.44 -2.01
CA ARG A 30 21.23 -5.63 -3.45
C ARG A 30 22.08 -4.55 -4.12
N ILE A 31 22.35 -3.44 -3.45
CA ILE A 31 22.97 -2.26 -4.07
C ILE A 31 24.36 -2.54 -4.65
N GLY A 32 25.08 -3.53 -4.12
CA GLY A 32 26.36 -3.98 -4.64
C GLY A 32 26.27 -4.89 -5.85
N ASP A 33 25.09 -5.48 -6.12
CA ASP A 33 24.86 -6.45 -7.19
C ASP A 33 24.66 -5.77 -8.55
N GLY A 34 24.28 -4.48 -8.56
CA GLY A 34 24.00 -3.71 -9.79
C GLY A 34 22.67 -4.07 -10.45
N HIS A 35 21.88 -4.92 -9.85
CA HIS A 35 20.55 -5.30 -10.30
C HIS A 35 19.69 -5.77 -9.12
N MET A 36 18.38 -5.62 -9.25
CA MET A 36 17.39 -6.12 -8.30
C MET A 36 16.00 -6.20 -8.92
N ASP A 37 15.10 -6.89 -8.27
CA ASP A 37 13.65 -6.74 -8.51
C ASP A 37 13.08 -5.72 -7.52
N LEU A 38 12.69 -4.54 -7.99
CA LEU A 38 12.18 -3.46 -7.13
C LEU A 38 10.85 -3.82 -6.44
N VAL A 39 10.09 -4.81 -6.92
CA VAL A 39 8.90 -5.32 -6.20
C VAL A 39 9.35 -6.25 -5.07
N LEU A 40 10.03 -7.33 -5.42
CA LEU A 40 10.30 -8.44 -4.50
C LEU A 40 11.39 -8.11 -3.48
N ASP A 41 12.45 -7.42 -3.92
CA ASP A 41 13.59 -7.10 -3.05
C ASP A 41 13.39 -5.81 -2.23
N TYR A 42 12.41 -4.94 -2.62
CA TYR A 42 12.29 -3.61 -2.02
C TYR A 42 10.86 -3.18 -1.68
N ALA A 43 9.96 -3.06 -2.69
CA ALA A 43 8.66 -2.46 -2.48
C ALA A 43 7.71 -3.32 -1.65
N SER A 44 7.86 -4.64 -1.66
CA SER A 44 7.04 -5.57 -0.88
C SER A 44 7.49 -5.69 0.59
N PRO A 45 8.78 -5.88 0.94
CA PRO A 45 9.20 -6.05 2.33
C PRO A 45 8.97 -4.82 3.21
N VAL A 46 9.20 -3.61 2.71
CA VAL A 46 9.13 -2.39 3.55
C VAL A 46 7.72 -2.14 4.10
N PRO A 47 6.64 -2.12 3.29
CA PRO A 47 5.28 -1.97 3.81
C PRO A 47 4.84 -3.12 4.72
N ALA A 48 5.25 -4.35 4.42
CA ALA A 48 4.93 -5.51 5.24
C ALA A 48 5.48 -5.36 6.66
N ILE A 49 6.79 -5.09 6.78
CA ILE A 49 7.45 -4.89 8.07
C ILE A 49 6.82 -3.73 8.84
N LEU A 50 6.57 -2.61 8.15
CA LEU A 50 6.00 -1.44 8.81
C LEU A 50 4.58 -1.69 9.31
N THR A 51 3.76 -2.37 8.52
CA THR A 51 2.39 -2.73 8.91
C THR A 51 2.40 -3.67 10.10
N MET A 52 3.25 -4.70 10.10
CA MET A 52 3.40 -5.62 11.23
C MET A 52 3.89 -4.89 12.49
N LYS A 53 4.88 -4.00 12.35
CA LYS A 53 5.37 -3.17 13.48
C LYS A 53 4.26 -2.31 14.07
N LEU A 54 3.43 -1.67 13.25
CA LEU A 54 2.28 -0.86 13.69
C LEU A 54 1.28 -1.71 14.47
N MET A 55 1.03 -2.93 14.03
CA MET A 55 0.16 -3.89 14.72
C MET A 55 0.79 -4.46 15.99
N GLY A 56 2.11 -4.31 16.18
CA GLY A 56 2.89 -4.97 17.24
C GLY A 56 3.22 -6.43 16.95
N LEU A 57 2.91 -6.93 15.74
CA LEU A 57 3.21 -8.30 15.31
C LEU A 57 4.73 -8.49 15.16
N PRO A 58 5.26 -9.70 15.45
CA PRO A 58 6.64 -10.04 15.12
C PRO A 58 6.85 -9.91 13.60
N TYR A 59 7.80 -9.07 13.20
CA TYR A 59 8.02 -8.81 11.78
C TYR A 59 9.18 -9.58 11.16
N ASP A 60 9.83 -10.47 11.89
CA ASP A 60 10.83 -11.38 11.32
C ASP A 60 10.23 -12.31 10.25
N ASN A 61 8.94 -12.60 10.37
CA ASN A 61 8.16 -13.44 9.45
C ASN A 61 7.35 -12.60 8.41
N TRP A 62 7.74 -11.35 8.15
CA TRP A 62 7.05 -10.46 7.22
C TRP A 62 6.79 -11.11 5.87
N HIS A 63 7.74 -11.90 5.37
CA HIS A 63 7.68 -12.55 4.07
C HIS A 63 6.48 -13.50 3.92
N LEU A 64 6.00 -14.11 4.98
CA LEU A 64 4.82 -15.01 4.94
C LEU A 64 3.55 -14.21 4.61
N TYR A 65 3.38 -13.05 5.25
CA TYR A 65 2.24 -12.15 4.98
C TYR A 65 2.39 -11.48 3.62
N ALA A 66 3.57 -10.96 3.30
CA ALA A 66 3.84 -10.33 2.02
C ALA A 66 3.58 -11.30 0.85
N ASN A 67 4.10 -12.53 0.93
CA ASN A 67 3.92 -13.54 -0.10
C ASN A 67 2.44 -13.95 -0.27
N LEU A 68 1.70 -14.11 0.84
CA LEU A 68 0.27 -14.42 0.77
C LEU A 68 -0.50 -13.33 0.03
N PHE A 69 -0.40 -12.08 0.48
CA PHE A 69 -1.18 -10.98 -0.09
C PHE A 69 -0.75 -10.67 -1.52
N HIS A 70 0.55 -10.70 -1.78
CA HIS A 70 1.08 -10.51 -3.13
C HIS A 70 0.58 -11.61 -4.09
N SER A 71 0.64 -12.88 -3.69
CA SER A 71 0.15 -14.00 -4.52
C SER A 71 -1.34 -13.90 -4.81
N VAL A 72 -2.14 -13.49 -3.82
CA VAL A 72 -3.60 -13.30 -4.00
C VAL A 72 -3.90 -12.22 -5.04
N MET A 73 -3.07 -11.19 -5.15
CA MET A 73 -3.26 -10.10 -6.11
C MET A 73 -2.63 -10.40 -7.47
N ALA A 74 -1.46 -11.04 -7.48
CA ALA A 74 -0.65 -11.24 -8.67
C ALA A 74 -1.05 -12.47 -9.50
N LEU A 75 -1.51 -13.54 -8.85
CA LEU A 75 -1.69 -14.84 -9.50
C LEU A 75 -3.15 -15.08 -9.93
N PRO A 76 -3.37 -15.79 -11.05
CA PRO A 76 -4.69 -16.29 -11.42
C PRO A 76 -5.27 -17.20 -10.33
N GLN A 77 -6.57 -17.02 -10.02
CA GLN A 77 -7.23 -17.73 -8.92
C GLN A 77 -7.33 -19.26 -9.12
N ASP A 78 -7.21 -19.72 -10.35
CA ASP A 78 -7.22 -21.13 -10.74
C ASP A 78 -5.82 -21.76 -10.80
N SER A 79 -4.76 -20.99 -10.48
CA SER A 79 -3.38 -21.50 -10.48
C SER A 79 -3.05 -22.33 -9.23
N PRO A 80 -2.19 -23.36 -9.35
CA PRO A 80 -1.69 -24.10 -8.19
C PRO A 80 -0.96 -23.26 -7.18
N GLU A 81 -0.25 -22.23 -7.64
CA GLU A 81 0.51 -21.27 -6.82
C GLU A 81 -0.42 -20.41 -5.96
N TYR A 82 -1.55 -19.96 -6.52
CA TYR A 82 -2.60 -19.27 -5.78
C TYR A 82 -3.18 -20.17 -4.68
N ALA A 83 -3.52 -21.41 -5.02
CA ALA A 83 -4.05 -22.38 -4.06
C ALA A 83 -3.06 -22.65 -2.92
N ALA A 84 -1.76 -22.78 -3.24
CA ALA A 84 -0.70 -22.97 -2.25
C ALA A 84 -0.56 -21.75 -1.31
N ALA A 85 -0.65 -20.52 -1.85
CA ALA A 85 -0.59 -19.31 -1.06
C ALA A 85 -1.81 -19.19 -0.11
N ILE A 86 -3.02 -19.38 -0.61
CA ILE A 86 -4.25 -19.36 0.20
C ILE A 86 -4.24 -20.43 1.28
N GLY A 87 -3.67 -21.61 1.00
CA GLY A 87 -3.51 -22.68 1.98
C GLY A 87 -2.72 -22.30 3.23
N GLN A 88 -1.90 -21.24 3.18
CA GLN A 88 -1.16 -20.72 4.33
C GLN A 88 -2.00 -19.77 5.22
N ALA A 89 -3.08 -19.21 4.70
CA ALA A 89 -3.87 -18.20 5.42
C ALA A 89 -4.40 -18.68 6.78
N PRO A 90 -4.92 -19.92 6.95
CA PRO A 90 -5.38 -20.39 8.26
C PRO A 90 -4.29 -20.39 9.34
N ALA A 91 -3.08 -20.80 9.00
CA ALA A 91 -1.95 -20.80 9.93
C ALA A 91 -1.54 -19.37 10.33
N LEU A 92 -1.52 -18.44 9.38
CA LEU A 92 -1.22 -17.03 9.65
C LEU A 92 -2.32 -16.37 10.49
N MET A 93 -3.59 -16.68 10.22
CA MET A 93 -4.73 -16.21 11.05
C MET A 93 -4.65 -16.73 12.47
N GLN A 94 -4.29 -18.01 12.65
CA GLN A 94 -4.09 -18.57 13.99
C GLN A 94 -2.92 -17.87 14.70
N GLY A 95 -1.82 -17.60 14.03
CA GLY A 95 -0.71 -16.81 14.58
C GLY A 95 -1.11 -15.41 15.06
N VAL A 96 -2.02 -14.76 14.35
CA VAL A 96 -2.59 -13.47 14.79
C VAL A 96 -3.44 -13.62 16.06
N LEU A 97 -4.23 -14.69 16.17
CA LEU A 97 -5.03 -14.97 17.38
C LEU A 97 -4.15 -15.29 18.59
N ASP A 98 -3.10 -16.10 18.41
CA ASP A 98 -2.15 -16.45 19.46
C ASP A 98 -1.40 -15.20 19.94
N PHE A 99 -1.01 -14.35 19.01
CA PHE A 99 -0.42 -13.05 19.32
C PHE A 99 -1.38 -12.15 20.11
N ALA A 100 -2.64 -12.03 19.68
CA ALA A 100 -3.66 -11.24 20.40
C ALA A 100 -3.89 -11.80 21.82
N ALA A 101 -3.87 -13.13 22.00
CA ALA A 101 -3.97 -13.74 23.32
C ALA A 101 -2.78 -13.36 24.21
N SER A 102 -1.57 -13.32 23.67
CA SER A 102 -0.37 -12.86 24.40
C SER A 102 -0.50 -11.39 24.84
N ARG A 103 -1.08 -10.53 23.99
CA ARG A 103 -1.32 -9.11 24.30
C ARG A 103 -2.44 -8.90 25.33
N LYS A 104 -3.43 -9.82 25.42
CA LYS A 104 -4.40 -9.82 26.53
C LYS A 104 -3.70 -10.02 27.88
N ALA A 105 -2.71 -10.93 27.94
CA ALA A 105 -1.95 -11.21 29.15
C ALA A 105 -0.94 -10.10 29.49
N GLN A 106 -0.27 -9.55 28.46
CA GLN A 106 0.77 -8.54 28.61
C GLN A 106 0.59 -7.43 27.57
N PRO A 107 -0.26 -6.42 27.84
CA PRO A 107 -0.49 -5.29 26.93
C PRO A 107 0.80 -4.45 26.73
N THR A 108 1.01 -3.98 25.51
CA THR A 108 2.10 -3.08 25.15
C THR A 108 1.55 -1.83 24.42
N ASP A 109 2.44 -0.92 24.00
CA ASP A 109 2.04 0.28 23.26
C ASP A 109 1.96 0.00 21.75
N ASP A 110 1.08 -0.95 21.36
CA ASP A 110 0.79 -1.32 19.98
C ASP A 110 -0.71 -1.26 19.65
N LEU A 111 -1.04 -1.30 18.34
CA LEU A 111 -2.43 -1.19 17.89
C LEU A 111 -3.27 -2.41 18.32
N THR A 112 -2.69 -3.60 18.38
CA THR A 112 -3.41 -4.80 18.85
C THR A 112 -3.82 -4.65 20.32
N SER A 113 -2.91 -4.19 21.18
CA SER A 113 -3.23 -3.90 22.59
C SER A 113 -4.28 -2.81 22.74
N PHE A 114 -4.23 -1.77 21.89
CA PHE A 114 -5.27 -0.74 21.83
C PHE A 114 -6.65 -1.33 21.46
N LEU A 115 -6.70 -2.16 20.39
CA LEU A 115 -7.95 -2.79 19.93
C LEU A 115 -8.55 -3.73 20.97
N LEU A 116 -7.73 -4.46 21.73
CA LEU A 116 -8.16 -5.34 22.82
C LEU A 116 -8.83 -4.58 23.98
N GLN A 117 -8.45 -3.32 24.20
CA GLN A 117 -9.03 -2.45 25.23
C GLN A 117 -10.16 -1.56 24.69
N PHE A 118 -10.34 -1.54 23.37
CA PHE A 118 -11.35 -0.68 22.71
C PHE A 118 -12.76 -1.18 23.00
N GLU A 119 -13.62 -0.25 23.40
CA GLU A 119 -15.05 -0.49 23.63
C GLU A 119 -15.87 0.30 22.61
N PHE A 120 -16.79 -0.38 21.96
CA PHE A 120 -17.78 0.20 21.07
C PHE A 120 -19.17 -0.08 21.62
N GLU A 121 -19.95 0.98 21.87
CA GLU A 121 -21.28 0.89 22.48
C GLU A 121 -21.29 0.06 23.77
N GLY A 122 -20.29 0.24 24.63
CA GLY A 122 -20.16 -0.45 25.91
C GLY A 122 -19.76 -1.92 25.83
N ARG A 123 -19.35 -2.40 24.65
CA ARG A 123 -18.91 -3.79 24.43
C ARG A 123 -17.51 -3.83 23.85
N ARG A 124 -16.71 -4.78 24.32
CA ARG A 124 -15.40 -5.08 23.75
C ARG A 124 -15.54 -5.91 22.48
N LEU A 125 -14.52 -5.83 21.63
CA LEU A 125 -14.43 -6.66 20.43
C LEU A 125 -14.35 -8.14 20.81
N THR A 126 -15.09 -8.97 20.09
CA THR A 126 -14.89 -10.44 20.12
C THR A 126 -13.61 -10.83 19.42
N ASP A 127 -13.07 -12.03 19.67
CA ASP A 127 -11.85 -12.50 19.00
C ASP A 127 -12.02 -12.56 17.47
N ALA A 128 -13.22 -12.93 16.98
CA ALA A 128 -13.51 -12.91 15.54
C ALA A 128 -13.51 -11.49 14.95
N GLN A 129 -14.06 -10.50 15.66
CA GLN A 129 -14.05 -9.10 15.23
C GLN A 129 -12.60 -8.55 15.26
N LEU A 130 -11.86 -8.85 16.32
CA LEU A 130 -10.46 -8.45 16.44
C LEU A 130 -9.61 -9.04 15.31
N LEU A 131 -9.74 -10.35 15.04
CA LEU A 131 -9.06 -11.01 13.93
C LEU A 131 -9.42 -10.34 12.61
N GLY A 132 -10.71 -10.10 12.35
CA GLY A 132 -11.17 -9.45 11.13
C GLY A 132 -10.56 -8.06 10.93
N ILE A 133 -10.45 -7.26 12.00
CA ILE A 133 -9.86 -5.93 11.97
C ILE A 133 -8.35 -6.02 11.70
N ILE A 134 -7.63 -6.85 12.46
CA ILE A 134 -6.18 -7.00 12.30
C ILE A 134 -5.85 -7.51 10.89
N TRP A 135 -6.55 -8.56 10.45
CA TRP A 135 -6.35 -9.15 9.12
C TRP A 135 -6.59 -8.13 7.99
N ASN A 136 -7.68 -7.36 8.09
CA ASN A 136 -7.98 -6.31 7.11
C ASN A 136 -6.94 -5.19 7.09
N LEU A 137 -6.39 -4.82 8.24
CA LEU A 137 -5.34 -3.80 8.34
C LEU A 137 -4.02 -4.29 7.74
N VAL A 138 -3.65 -5.55 7.99
CA VAL A 138 -2.46 -6.16 7.40
C VAL A 138 -2.62 -6.29 5.88
N ALA A 139 -3.75 -6.84 5.40
CA ALA A 139 -4.04 -6.95 3.98
C ALA A 139 -4.02 -5.59 3.26
N GLY A 140 -4.65 -4.57 3.87
CA GLY A 140 -4.74 -3.23 3.29
C GLY A 140 -3.43 -2.46 3.30
N GLY A 141 -2.52 -2.76 4.24
CA GLY A 141 -1.27 -2.01 4.41
C GLY A 141 -0.08 -2.56 3.62
N VAL A 142 -0.12 -3.84 3.25
CA VAL A 142 1.01 -4.51 2.58
C VAL A 142 1.00 -4.21 1.07
N ASP A 143 0.08 -4.80 0.35
CA ASP A 143 0.19 -4.90 -1.12
C ASP A 143 -0.21 -3.62 -1.86
N THR A 144 -1.13 -2.82 -1.32
CA THR A 144 -1.50 -1.54 -1.94
C THR A 144 -0.34 -0.55 -1.98
N THR A 145 0.46 -0.48 -0.92
CA THR A 145 1.64 0.39 -0.87
C THR A 145 2.79 -0.17 -1.70
N THR A 146 2.96 -1.49 -1.74
CA THR A 146 3.85 -2.20 -2.66
C THR A 146 3.55 -1.79 -4.10
N SER A 147 2.30 -1.93 -4.53
CA SER A 147 1.85 -1.60 -5.89
C SER A 147 2.03 -0.13 -6.22
N GLN A 148 1.66 0.78 -5.31
CA GLN A 148 1.84 2.22 -5.51
C GLN A 148 3.32 2.57 -5.71
N THR A 149 4.20 2.03 -4.87
CA THR A 149 5.64 2.28 -4.97
C THR A 149 6.22 1.70 -6.26
N ALA A 150 5.87 0.47 -6.60
CA ALA A 150 6.36 -0.20 -7.80
C ALA A 150 5.91 0.51 -9.09
N LEU A 151 4.63 0.88 -9.19
CA LEU A 151 4.10 1.63 -10.33
C LEU A 151 4.73 3.02 -10.45
N THR A 152 4.96 3.70 -9.32
CA THR A 152 5.69 4.97 -9.29
C THR A 152 7.10 4.79 -9.84
N LEU A 153 7.84 3.79 -9.38
CA LEU A 153 9.20 3.53 -9.83
C LEU A 153 9.27 3.08 -11.29
N LEU A 154 8.30 2.29 -11.76
CA LEU A 154 8.18 1.96 -13.19
C LEU A 154 7.98 3.24 -14.01
N HIS A 155 7.05 4.10 -13.61
CA HIS A 155 6.77 5.34 -14.33
C HIS A 155 7.99 6.26 -14.38
N LEU A 156 8.65 6.49 -13.26
CA LEU A 156 9.86 7.31 -13.19
C LEU A 156 11.04 6.66 -13.94
N GLY A 157 11.10 5.33 -14.00
CA GLY A 157 12.10 4.60 -14.78
C GLY A 157 11.93 4.76 -16.29
N THR A 158 10.68 4.87 -16.75
CA THR A 158 10.33 5.06 -18.17
C THR A 158 10.15 6.52 -18.58
N HIS A 159 10.16 7.46 -17.62
CA HIS A 159 10.07 8.91 -17.84
C HIS A 159 11.23 9.62 -17.12
N PRO A 160 12.44 9.58 -17.70
CA PRO A 160 13.66 10.09 -17.06
C PRO A 160 13.63 11.60 -16.79
N ASP A 161 12.86 12.37 -17.54
CA ASP A 161 12.61 13.80 -17.33
C ASP A 161 11.87 14.07 -16.03
N LEU A 162 10.80 13.32 -15.73
CA LEU A 162 10.06 13.42 -14.46
C LEU A 162 10.91 12.93 -13.28
N ARG A 163 11.68 11.86 -13.50
CA ARG A 163 12.62 11.35 -12.48
C ARG A 163 13.64 12.41 -12.11
N GLN A 164 14.24 13.06 -13.12
CA GLN A 164 15.25 14.11 -12.90
C GLN A 164 14.64 15.33 -12.17
N GLN A 165 13.41 15.73 -12.53
CA GLN A 165 12.72 16.81 -11.82
C GLN A 165 12.57 16.53 -10.31
N LEU A 166 12.28 15.28 -9.91
CA LEU A 166 12.17 14.89 -8.50
C LEU A 166 13.53 14.88 -7.80
N ILE A 167 14.59 14.48 -8.51
CA ILE A 167 15.96 14.48 -7.98
C ILE A 167 16.42 15.92 -7.72
N ASP A 168 16.16 16.82 -8.67
CA ASP A 168 16.61 18.22 -8.61
C ASP A 168 15.76 19.06 -7.64
N ASN A 169 14.50 18.69 -7.40
CA ASN A 169 13.55 19.46 -6.60
C ASN A 169 12.91 18.61 -5.50
N PRO A 170 13.59 18.37 -4.38
CA PRO A 170 13.07 17.53 -3.28
C PRO A 170 11.75 18.00 -2.67
N ASP A 171 11.37 19.26 -2.82
CA ASP A 171 10.09 19.80 -2.33
C ASP A 171 8.88 19.27 -3.10
N LEU A 172 9.09 18.72 -4.32
CA LEU A 172 8.04 18.12 -5.13
C LEU A 172 7.58 16.73 -4.64
N TYR A 173 8.34 16.02 -3.81
CA TYR A 173 7.99 14.64 -3.43
C TYR A 173 6.58 14.52 -2.87
N ARG A 174 6.13 15.48 -2.09
CA ARG A 174 4.78 15.44 -1.50
C ARG A 174 3.67 15.59 -2.55
N SER A 175 3.74 16.59 -3.42
CA SER A 175 2.77 16.81 -4.50
C SER A 175 2.83 15.69 -5.53
N ALA A 176 4.02 15.26 -5.91
CA ALA A 176 4.24 14.14 -6.81
C ALA A 176 3.67 12.82 -6.26
N THR A 177 3.77 12.58 -4.95
CA THR A 177 3.14 11.40 -4.33
C THR A 177 1.62 11.43 -4.50
N ASP A 178 0.96 12.57 -4.23
CA ASP A 178 -0.48 12.71 -4.42
C ASP A 178 -0.88 12.60 -5.91
N GLU A 179 -0.06 13.13 -6.82
CA GLU A 179 -0.30 13.02 -8.26
C GLU A 179 -0.18 11.56 -8.77
N LEU A 180 0.85 10.84 -8.34
CA LEU A 180 1.04 9.44 -8.71
C LEU A 180 -0.01 8.53 -8.05
N LEU A 181 -0.53 8.87 -6.87
CA LEU A 181 -1.71 8.24 -6.27
C LEU A 181 -2.96 8.47 -7.10
N ARG A 182 -3.18 9.71 -7.59
CA ARG A 182 -4.27 10.05 -8.50
C ARG A 182 -4.16 9.23 -9.79
N TYR A 183 -3.01 9.29 -10.43
CA TYR A 183 -2.77 8.71 -11.76
C TYR A 183 -2.93 7.20 -11.78
N PHE A 184 -2.35 6.49 -10.83
CA PHE A 184 -2.45 5.01 -10.81
C PHE A 184 -3.73 4.50 -10.19
N SER A 185 -4.25 5.17 -9.15
CA SER A 185 -5.45 4.71 -8.45
C SER A 185 -5.39 3.20 -8.19
N VAL A 186 -4.40 2.74 -7.41
CA VAL A 186 -4.07 1.30 -7.25
C VAL A 186 -5.32 0.44 -7.03
N ASN A 187 -6.22 0.84 -6.14
CA ASN A 187 -7.58 0.29 -6.08
C ASN A 187 -8.44 1.02 -7.12
N GLN A 188 -8.59 0.42 -8.30
CA GLN A 188 -9.29 1.05 -9.42
C GLN A 188 -10.80 1.09 -9.20
N THR A 189 -11.35 0.03 -8.61
CA THR A 189 -12.78 -0.10 -8.39
C THR A 189 -13.10 -0.78 -7.07
N LEU A 190 -14.21 -0.37 -6.45
CA LEU A 190 -14.79 -1.07 -5.30
C LEU A 190 -16.30 -1.10 -5.41
N SER A 191 -16.93 -2.21 -5.00
CA SER A 191 -18.37 -2.37 -5.07
C SER A 191 -19.08 -1.95 -3.79
N ARG A 192 -20.37 -1.57 -3.94
CA ARG A 192 -21.32 -1.33 -2.85
C ARG A 192 -22.60 -2.11 -3.13
N THR A 193 -23.29 -2.50 -2.07
CA THR A 193 -24.63 -3.07 -2.17
C THR A 193 -25.63 -1.98 -1.82
N VAL A 194 -26.62 -1.77 -2.67
CA VAL A 194 -27.70 -0.80 -2.47
C VAL A 194 -28.58 -1.30 -1.31
N THR A 195 -28.75 -0.50 -0.25
CA THR A 195 -29.50 -0.88 0.95
C THR A 195 -30.99 -0.54 0.88
N ARG A 196 -31.37 0.38 0.00
CA ARG A 196 -32.76 0.81 -0.28
C ARG A 196 -32.85 1.33 -1.71
N ASP A 197 -34.06 1.30 -2.26
CA ASP A 197 -34.32 1.89 -3.58
C ASP A 197 -33.92 3.37 -3.58
N VAL A 198 -33.24 3.80 -4.62
CA VAL A 198 -32.72 5.17 -4.79
C VAL A 198 -32.57 5.52 -6.26
N VAL A 199 -32.68 6.79 -6.58
CA VAL A 199 -32.37 7.31 -7.93
C VAL A 199 -31.11 8.17 -7.86
N ILE A 200 -30.12 7.87 -8.69
CA ILE A 200 -28.87 8.63 -8.81
C ILE A 200 -28.75 9.11 -10.24
N ASN A 201 -28.71 10.43 -10.45
CA ASN A 201 -28.65 11.06 -11.77
C ASN A 201 -29.71 10.52 -12.76
N GLY A 202 -30.93 10.32 -12.30
CA GLY A 202 -32.04 9.78 -13.10
C GLY A 202 -32.04 8.26 -13.30
N GLN A 203 -30.99 7.57 -12.88
CA GLN A 203 -30.88 6.12 -12.96
C GLN A 203 -31.45 5.47 -11.68
N PRO A 204 -32.51 4.65 -11.77
CA PRO A 204 -33.02 3.89 -10.62
C PRO A 204 -32.06 2.77 -10.24
N LEU A 205 -31.86 2.61 -8.93
CA LEU A 205 -31.11 1.53 -8.32
C LEU A 205 -32.03 0.87 -7.27
N TRP A 206 -32.10 -0.45 -7.29
CA TRP A 206 -32.96 -1.22 -6.42
C TRP A 206 -32.19 -1.77 -5.22
N ARG A 207 -32.89 -2.03 -4.14
CA ARG A 207 -32.31 -2.70 -2.98
C ARG A 207 -31.67 -4.04 -3.40
N ASN A 208 -30.44 -4.28 -2.93
CA ASN A 208 -29.56 -5.41 -3.24
C ASN A 208 -28.83 -5.33 -4.59
N ASP A 209 -29.05 -4.30 -5.39
CA ASP A 209 -28.21 -4.09 -6.57
C ASP A 209 -26.73 -3.93 -6.15
N ARG A 210 -25.81 -4.33 -7.05
CA ARG A 210 -24.38 -4.14 -6.88
C ARG A 210 -23.93 -2.98 -7.76
N VAL A 211 -23.38 -1.96 -7.12
CA VAL A 211 -22.82 -0.78 -7.78
C VAL A 211 -21.32 -0.82 -7.69
N VAL A 212 -20.64 -0.65 -8.80
CA VAL A 212 -19.17 -0.52 -8.86
C VAL A 212 -18.83 0.96 -8.89
N ILE A 213 -18.03 1.40 -7.94
CA ILE A 213 -17.47 2.75 -7.90
C ILE A 213 -16.10 2.68 -8.54
N SER A 214 -15.86 3.45 -9.61
CA SER A 214 -14.55 3.55 -10.26
C SER A 214 -13.79 4.77 -9.74
N TRP A 215 -12.83 4.53 -8.87
CA TRP A 215 -11.91 5.58 -8.41
C TRP A 215 -10.97 6.03 -9.52
N LEU A 216 -10.57 5.09 -10.38
CA LEU A 216 -9.73 5.39 -11.55
C LEU A 216 -10.44 6.38 -12.47
N ALA A 217 -11.70 6.12 -12.86
CA ALA A 217 -12.45 7.03 -13.71
C ALA A 217 -12.64 8.41 -13.06
N ALA A 218 -12.95 8.45 -11.76
CA ALA A 218 -13.10 9.71 -11.04
C ALA A 218 -11.79 10.51 -10.96
N ASN A 219 -10.66 9.85 -10.86
CA ASN A 219 -9.34 10.48 -10.82
C ASN A 219 -8.81 10.88 -12.21
N HIS A 220 -9.50 10.48 -13.29
CA HIS A 220 -9.22 10.86 -14.67
C HIS A 220 -10.37 11.65 -15.30
N ASP A 221 -11.27 12.20 -14.50
CA ASP A 221 -12.38 13.03 -14.97
C ASP A 221 -11.87 14.42 -15.44
N GLU A 222 -12.04 14.72 -16.71
CA GLU A 222 -11.63 15.99 -17.34
C GLU A 222 -12.36 17.22 -16.76
N ASN A 223 -13.53 17.02 -16.13
CA ASN A 223 -14.23 18.09 -15.43
C ASN A 223 -13.60 18.48 -14.10
N GLU A 224 -12.78 17.60 -13.52
CA GLU A 224 -12.09 17.84 -12.25
C GLU A 224 -10.59 18.09 -12.43
N PHE A 225 -9.95 17.43 -13.41
CA PHE A 225 -8.50 17.49 -13.62
C PHE A 225 -8.17 17.94 -15.05
N ASP A 226 -7.40 19.01 -15.18
CA ASP A 226 -6.81 19.40 -16.46
C ASP A 226 -5.77 18.35 -16.90
N ARG A 227 -5.84 17.88 -18.15
CA ARG A 227 -4.96 16.84 -18.71
C ARG A 227 -4.81 15.63 -17.76
N PRO A 228 -5.92 14.90 -17.45
CA PRO A 228 -5.93 13.88 -16.41
C PRO A 228 -5.02 12.66 -16.74
N GLU A 229 -4.74 12.41 -18.02
CA GLU A 229 -3.86 11.36 -18.52
C GLU A 229 -2.36 11.68 -18.39
N GLN A 230 -2.02 12.90 -17.97
CA GLN A 230 -0.63 13.30 -17.75
C GLN A 230 -0.30 13.32 -16.26
N VAL A 231 0.91 12.88 -15.92
CA VAL A 231 1.48 13.07 -14.58
C VAL A 231 2.11 14.46 -14.51
N ILE A 232 1.57 15.29 -13.62
CA ILE A 232 2.03 16.65 -13.34
C ILE A 232 2.48 16.71 -11.88
N LEU A 233 3.78 16.67 -11.62
CA LEU A 233 4.36 16.46 -10.29
C LEU A 233 3.96 17.51 -9.24
N ASP A 234 3.64 18.73 -9.68
CA ASP A 234 3.20 19.85 -8.86
C ASP A 234 1.71 20.18 -8.99
N ARG A 235 0.90 19.25 -9.51
CA ARG A 235 -0.55 19.46 -9.71
C ARG A 235 -1.21 20.06 -8.48
N ALA A 236 -1.83 21.21 -8.65
CA ALA A 236 -2.60 21.92 -7.63
C ALA A 236 -3.80 22.67 -8.26
N PRO A 237 -5.04 22.50 -7.76
CA PRO A 237 -5.41 21.56 -6.70
C PRO A 237 -5.36 20.09 -7.17
N ASN A 238 -5.17 19.16 -6.24
CA ASN A 238 -5.21 17.72 -6.50
C ASN A 238 -6.19 17.02 -5.53
N ARG A 239 -7.48 17.05 -5.86
CA ARG A 239 -8.58 16.51 -5.04
C ARG A 239 -8.88 15.05 -5.39
N HIS A 240 -7.85 14.24 -5.52
CA HIS A 240 -7.99 12.85 -5.93
C HIS A 240 -8.76 11.98 -4.91
N LEU A 241 -9.41 10.95 -5.42
CA LEU A 241 -10.19 9.97 -4.66
C LEU A 241 -9.48 8.60 -4.51
N ALA A 242 -8.16 8.52 -4.69
CA ALA A 242 -7.40 7.26 -4.58
C ALA A 242 -7.53 6.58 -3.21
N PHE A 243 -7.83 7.34 -2.16
CA PHE A 243 -8.10 6.83 -0.82
C PHE A 243 -9.60 6.68 -0.50
N GLY A 244 -10.45 6.82 -1.48
CA GLY A 244 -11.91 6.84 -1.27
C GLY A 244 -12.40 8.05 -0.49
N LEU A 245 -13.70 8.04 -0.16
CA LEU A 245 -14.40 9.13 0.51
C LEU A 245 -15.43 8.60 1.53
N GLY A 246 -15.84 9.45 2.46
CA GLY A 246 -16.87 9.15 3.46
C GLY A 246 -16.39 8.18 4.55
N PRO A 247 -17.33 7.39 5.14
CA PRO A 247 -17.01 6.51 6.28
C PRO A 247 -15.96 5.44 5.98
N HIS A 248 -15.80 5.06 4.72
CA HIS A 248 -14.85 4.06 4.25
C HIS A 248 -13.56 4.68 3.68
N ARG A 249 -13.31 5.98 3.88
CA ARG A 249 -12.03 6.57 3.49
C ARG A 249 -10.89 5.80 4.14
N CYS A 250 -9.82 5.56 3.35
CA CYS A 250 -8.66 4.79 3.79
C CYS A 250 -8.11 5.33 5.13
N ILE A 251 -8.09 4.47 6.14
CA ILE A 251 -7.56 4.81 7.47
C ILE A 251 -6.06 5.05 7.44
N GLY A 252 -5.33 4.32 6.55
CA GLY A 252 -3.88 4.40 6.38
C GLY A 252 -3.39 5.52 5.45
N SER A 253 -4.27 6.42 4.98
CA SER A 253 -3.93 7.41 3.95
C SER A 253 -2.72 8.30 4.26
N HIS A 254 -2.51 8.67 5.52
CA HIS A 254 -1.34 9.44 5.95
C HIS A 254 -0.07 8.60 5.99
N LEU A 255 -0.19 7.35 6.43
CA LEU A 255 0.90 6.38 6.48
C LEU A 255 1.38 6.02 5.07
N ALA A 256 0.42 5.71 4.17
CA ALA A 256 0.71 5.32 2.79
C ALA A 256 1.44 6.44 2.01
N ARG A 257 1.00 7.71 2.17
CA ARG A 257 1.69 8.86 1.57
C ARG A 257 3.13 8.97 2.04
N LEU A 258 3.33 8.93 3.36
CA LEU A 258 4.67 9.05 3.92
C LEU A 258 5.57 7.88 3.49
N MET A 259 5.03 6.67 3.47
CA MET A 259 5.76 5.48 3.02
C MET A 259 6.18 5.60 1.56
N ALA A 260 5.24 5.94 0.65
CA ALA A 260 5.53 6.10 -0.77
C ALA A 260 6.60 7.19 -0.99
N GLU A 261 6.47 8.34 -0.32
CA GLU A 261 7.47 9.42 -0.38
C GLU A 261 8.86 8.93 0.06
N VAL A 262 8.96 8.31 1.25
CA VAL A 262 10.23 7.84 1.81
C VAL A 262 10.87 6.78 0.91
N MET A 263 10.08 5.83 0.43
CA MET A 263 10.57 4.72 -0.39
C MET A 263 11.07 5.20 -1.75
N VAL A 264 10.32 6.06 -2.43
CA VAL A 264 10.73 6.61 -3.73
C VAL A 264 11.97 7.47 -3.56
N LYS A 265 12.01 8.33 -2.53
CA LYS A 265 13.17 9.16 -2.23
C LYS A 265 14.44 8.34 -1.94
N ALA A 266 14.31 7.22 -1.23
CA ALA A 266 15.44 6.34 -0.96
C ALA A 266 16.00 5.71 -2.24
N VAL A 267 15.14 5.25 -3.17
CA VAL A 267 15.57 4.70 -4.47
C VAL A 267 16.26 5.78 -5.30
N LEU A 268 15.63 6.93 -5.50
CA LEU A 268 16.20 8.02 -6.31
C LEU A 268 17.50 8.59 -5.74
N GLY A 269 17.65 8.56 -4.40
CA GLY A 269 18.88 8.99 -3.74
C GLY A 269 20.02 7.97 -3.75
N ARG A 270 19.73 6.68 -3.94
CA ARG A 270 20.71 5.60 -3.85
C ARG A 270 21.09 4.99 -5.20
N ILE A 271 20.13 4.89 -6.12
CA ILE A 271 20.29 4.33 -7.46
C ILE A 271 19.57 5.23 -8.48
N PRO A 272 19.99 6.52 -8.61
CA PRO A 272 19.30 7.51 -9.46
C PRO A 272 19.30 7.15 -10.94
N ASP A 273 20.22 6.30 -11.35
CA ASP A 273 20.49 5.87 -12.72
C ASP A 273 19.81 4.55 -13.10
N TYR A 274 18.94 4.00 -12.24
CA TYR A 274 18.31 2.70 -12.51
C TYR A 274 17.59 2.67 -13.86
N GLN A 275 17.71 1.55 -14.56
CA GLN A 275 17.07 1.27 -15.84
C GLN A 275 16.11 0.09 -15.66
N VAL A 276 14.89 0.25 -16.13
CA VAL A 276 13.86 -0.80 -16.06
C VAL A 276 14.05 -1.77 -17.24
N ASP A 277 14.07 -3.04 -16.94
CA ASP A 277 13.94 -4.11 -17.94
C ASP A 277 12.46 -4.28 -18.30
N VAL A 278 11.98 -3.45 -19.24
CA VAL A 278 10.55 -3.34 -19.57
C VAL A 278 9.95 -4.64 -20.12
N ASP A 279 10.76 -5.48 -20.77
CA ASP A 279 10.31 -6.75 -21.37
C ASP A 279 10.02 -7.81 -20.30
N ASN A 280 10.64 -7.65 -19.13
CA ASN A 280 10.51 -8.56 -18.00
C ASN A 280 9.65 -8.01 -16.85
N VAL A 281 9.02 -6.83 -17.02
CA VAL A 281 8.00 -6.36 -16.08
C VAL A 281 6.80 -7.31 -16.11
N ARG A 282 6.30 -7.69 -14.93
CA ARG A 282 5.11 -8.54 -14.79
C ARG A 282 4.03 -7.80 -14.01
N GLN A 283 2.85 -7.70 -14.60
CA GLN A 283 1.68 -7.08 -13.99
C GLN A 283 0.84 -8.10 -13.21
N TYR A 284 -0.04 -7.61 -12.34
CA TYR A 284 -1.04 -8.43 -11.68
C TYR A 284 -2.04 -9.01 -12.67
N LEU A 285 -2.37 -10.29 -12.48
CA LEU A 285 -3.36 -11.01 -13.28
C LEU A 285 -4.56 -11.47 -12.45
N GLY A 286 -4.42 -11.51 -11.12
CA GLY A 286 -5.41 -12.16 -10.24
C GLY A 286 -6.61 -11.30 -9.87
N ASN A 287 -6.47 -9.98 -9.79
CA ASN A 287 -7.52 -9.09 -9.28
C ASN A 287 -7.80 -7.91 -10.22
N PRO A 288 -8.94 -7.91 -10.94
CA PRO A 288 -9.27 -6.83 -11.87
C PRO A 288 -9.67 -5.50 -11.20
N SER A 289 -9.87 -5.51 -9.88
CA SER A 289 -10.20 -4.29 -9.11
C SER A 289 -8.98 -3.51 -8.64
N MET A 290 -7.78 -4.09 -8.81
CA MET A 290 -6.53 -3.52 -8.35
C MET A 290 -5.47 -3.62 -9.45
N THR A 291 -4.67 -2.57 -9.61
CA THR A 291 -3.49 -2.59 -10.49
C THR A 291 -2.22 -2.67 -9.66
N GLY A 292 -1.22 -3.38 -10.17
CA GLY A 292 0.07 -3.54 -9.51
C GLY A 292 1.04 -4.35 -10.36
N LEU A 293 2.24 -4.50 -9.85
CA LEU A 293 3.31 -5.26 -10.49
C LEU A 293 3.68 -6.47 -9.63
N ALA A 294 3.78 -7.63 -10.28
CA ALA A 294 4.32 -8.83 -9.66
C ALA A 294 5.86 -8.82 -9.65
N GLN A 295 6.47 -8.17 -10.65
CA GLN A 295 7.92 -8.02 -10.77
C GLN A 295 8.27 -6.71 -11.47
N LEU A 296 9.38 -6.09 -11.03
CA LEU A 296 9.97 -4.90 -11.64
C LEU A 296 11.51 -5.02 -11.64
N PRO A 297 12.08 -5.80 -12.56
CA PRO A 297 13.52 -5.96 -12.65
C PRO A 297 14.19 -4.69 -13.16
N VAL A 298 15.28 -4.31 -12.50
CA VAL A 298 16.08 -3.12 -12.85
C VAL A 298 17.57 -3.42 -12.77
N THR A 299 18.35 -2.65 -13.54
CA THR A 299 19.80 -2.56 -13.44
C THR A 299 20.21 -1.16 -13.05
N PHE A 300 21.38 -0.99 -12.41
CA PHE A 300 21.90 0.31 -11.97
C PHE A 300 23.41 0.22 -11.71
N THR A 301 24.06 1.34 -11.56
CA THR A 301 25.48 1.35 -11.17
C THR A 301 25.63 0.87 -9.72
N PRO A 302 26.42 -0.20 -9.46
CA PRO A 302 26.66 -0.69 -8.11
C PRO A 302 27.20 0.40 -7.18
N ALA A 303 26.69 0.45 -5.96
CA ALA A 303 27.12 1.42 -4.98
C ALA A 303 27.44 0.75 -3.61
N ALA A 304 28.13 1.47 -2.73
CA ALA A 304 28.45 0.98 -1.40
C ALA A 304 27.19 0.92 -0.52
N LYS A 305 27.17 -0.10 0.35
CA LYS A 305 26.18 -0.16 1.45
C LYS A 305 26.38 1.03 2.39
N ARG A 306 25.31 1.45 3.06
CA ARG A 306 25.46 2.40 4.17
C ARG A 306 26.19 1.73 5.32
N SER A 307 27.12 2.46 5.91
CA SER A 307 27.84 2.06 7.14
C SER A 307 26.93 2.15 8.36
#